data_d89125fd4679b2e52c36d8af9f8a6f2f
#
_entry.id   d89125fd4679b2e52c36d8af9f8a6f2f
#
_cell.length_a   1.000
_cell.length_b   1.000
_cell.length_c   1.000
_cell.angle_alpha   90.00
_cell.angle_beta   90.00
_cell.angle_gamma   90.00
#
_symmetry.space_group_name_H-M   'P 1'
#
loop_
_entity.id
_entity.type
_entity.pdbx_description
1 polymer ?
#
loop_
_entity_poly.entity_id
_entity_poly.type
_entity_poly.pdbx_seq_one_letter_code
_entity_poly.pdbx_strand_id
1 'polypeptide(L)'
;SVTFADISIINPSYVVNENIKDEDGFTFDFGLRGNYHEMLYFDVSSFLLSYNDRIGFIQKLMPDGNVKSERGNVGDATIYGLESLFNLNLSSIFDLKKHSSNIFLNTSIIASNYNESDQIGIEGNEVEFVPKINFKSGYVLGFKRYSFRTQLTYISSQFTDATNAIESNLSGVIGQIPEYTVLDISGSYNWKRIRVEYGINNVLDKSYFTRRATGYPGPGIIPSPRRNFYLTLELNF
;
A
#
# COMPACT_ATOMS: atom_id res chain seq x y z
N SER A 1 8.70 17.79 -1.14
CA SER A 1 9.35 18.95 -1.81
C SER A 1 8.87 19.07 -3.24
N VAL A 2 8.96 20.29 -3.79
CA VAL A 2 8.68 20.58 -5.20
C VAL A 2 9.72 19.84 -6.05
N THR A 3 9.24 19.09 -7.03
CA THR A 3 10.11 18.31 -7.91
C THR A 3 10.22 18.96 -9.30
N PHE A 4 11.23 18.59 -10.08
CA PHE A 4 11.33 19.02 -11.47
C PHE A 4 10.08 18.67 -12.29
N ALA A 5 9.44 17.56 -12.00
CA ALA A 5 8.18 17.16 -12.64
C ALA A 5 7.04 18.14 -12.34
N ASP A 6 7.01 18.74 -11.16
CA ASP A 6 5.97 19.69 -10.77
C ASP A 6 6.05 21.02 -11.56
N ILE A 7 7.25 21.38 -12.03
CA ILE A 7 7.49 22.65 -12.75
C ILE A 7 7.59 22.48 -14.27
N SER A 8 7.88 21.29 -14.78
CA SER A 8 8.24 21.10 -16.18
C SER A 8 7.30 20.21 -16.98
N ILE A 9 6.38 19.49 -16.35
CA ILE A 9 5.48 18.55 -17.04
C ILE A 9 4.11 19.20 -17.24
N ILE A 10 3.71 19.35 -18.50
CA ILE A 10 2.33 19.68 -18.86
C ILE A 10 1.55 18.36 -18.92
N ASN A 11 0.63 18.18 -17.97
CA ASN A 11 -0.26 17.02 -17.94
C ASN A 11 -1.71 17.47 -18.24
N PRO A 12 -2.38 16.85 -19.22
CA PRO A 12 -3.77 17.23 -19.55
C PRO A 12 -4.78 16.91 -18.43
N SER A 13 -4.42 16.02 -17.49
CA SER A 13 -5.31 15.52 -16.44
C SER A 13 -5.21 16.31 -15.13
N TYR A 14 -4.18 17.08 -14.93
CA TYR A 14 -4.03 17.94 -13.76
C TYR A 14 -3.20 19.19 -14.10
N VAL A 15 -3.35 20.21 -13.28
CA VAL A 15 -2.55 21.44 -13.33
C VAL A 15 -1.68 21.52 -12.09
N VAL A 16 -0.56 22.20 -12.19
CA VAL A 16 0.30 22.49 -11.02
C VAL A 16 0.07 23.92 -10.61
N ASN A 17 -0.04 24.17 -9.31
CA ASN A 17 -0.15 25.51 -8.77
C ASN A 17 1.13 26.28 -9.02
N GLU A 18 1.05 27.46 -9.64
CA GLU A 18 2.20 28.31 -9.97
C GLU A 18 2.97 28.81 -8.72
N ASN A 19 2.28 28.86 -7.59
CA ASN A 19 2.84 29.30 -6.30
C ASN A 19 3.19 28.13 -5.37
N ILE A 20 3.36 26.92 -5.91
CA ILE A 20 3.71 25.73 -5.12
C ILE A 20 5.03 25.96 -4.36
N LYS A 21 5.00 25.69 -3.05
CA LYS A 21 6.13 25.82 -2.14
C LYS A 21 6.61 24.45 -1.68
N ASP A 22 7.84 24.39 -1.20
CA ASP A 22 8.31 23.19 -0.52
C ASP A 22 7.50 22.92 0.75
N GLU A 23 7.19 21.66 0.98
CA GLU A 23 6.66 21.18 2.26
C GLU A 23 7.81 20.96 3.24
N ASP A 24 7.58 21.20 4.52
CA ASP A 24 8.50 20.87 5.59
C ASP A 24 7.80 20.08 6.71
N GLY A 25 8.55 19.66 7.71
CA GLY A 25 7.97 18.94 8.83
C GLY A 25 9.00 18.08 9.56
N PHE A 26 8.48 17.19 10.40
CA PHE A 26 9.32 16.27 11.15
C PHE A 26 8.71 14.86 11.19
N THR A 27 9.59 13.89 11.41
CA THR A 27 9.22 12.49 11.65
C THR A 27 9.73 12.09 13.04
N PHE A 28 8.88 11.41 13.78
CA PHE A 28 9.23 10.77 15.05
C PHE A 28 8.88 9.30 14.98
N ASP A 29 9.84 8.42 15.28
CA ASP A 29 9.67 6.96 15.28
C ASP A 29 10.14 6.40 16.62
N PHE A 30 9.35 5.49 17.19
CA PHE A 30 9.73 4.72 18.35
C PHE A 30 9.36 3.26 18.16
N GLY A 31 10.33 2.37 18.27
CA GLY A 31 10.12 0.95 18.02
C GLY A 31 10.85 0.02 18.96
N LEU A 32 10.33 -1.18 19.09
CA LEU A 32 10.92 -2.29 19.82
C LEU A 32 10.94 -3.52 18.94
N ARG A 33 12.12 -4.12 18.80
CA ARG A 33 12.30 -5.39 18.09
C ARG A 33 13.04 -6.39 18.93
N GLY A 34 12.76 -7.66 18.70
CA GLY A 34 13.45 -8.70 19.42
C GLY A 34 13.10 -10.11 19.00
N ASN A 35 13.80 -11.05 19.64
CA ASN A 35 13.51 -12.47 19.53
C ASN A 35 13.21 -13.02 20.91
N TYR A 36 12.13 -13.76 21.02
CA TYR A 36 11.85 -14.57 22.20
C TYR A 36 12.19 -16.02 21.90
N HIS A 37 13.35 -16.46 22.36
CA HIS A 37 13.97 -17.71 21.96
C HIS A 37 14.03 -17.85 20.41
N GLU A 38 13.87 -19.03 19.88
CA GLU A 38 13.72 -19.29 18.44
C GLU A 38 12.23 -19.37 18.02
N MET A 39 11.31 -18.98 18.88
CA MET A 39 9.85 -19.16 18.73
C MET A 39 9.19 -17.96 18.09
N LEU A 40 9.59 -16.76 18.48
CA LEU A 40 8.93 -15.53 18.05
C LEU A 40 9.98 -14.45 17.75
N TYR A 41 9.93 -13.92 16.54
CA TYR A 41 10.49 -12.62 16.21
C TYR A 41 9.37 -11.58 16.18
N PHE A 42 9.65 -10.40 16.73
CA PHE A 42 8.72 -9.27 16.66
C PHE A 42 9.47 -7.97 16.36
N ASP A 43 8.79 -7.10 15.64
CA ASP A 43 9.18 -5.71 15.40
C ASP A 43 7.90 -4.88 15.46
N VAL A 44 7.80 -3.98 16.43
CA VAL A 44 6.64 -3.13 16.66
C VAL A 44 7.12 -1.71 16.78
N SER A 45 6.54 -0.82 16.00
CA SER A 45 6.89 0.60 16.02
C SER A 45 5.65 1.48 15.98
N SER A 46 5.77 2.65 16.57
CA SER A 46 4.85 3.77 16.38
C SER A 46 5.58 4.89 15.66
N PHE A 47 4.87 5.60 14.83
CA PHE A 47 5.40 6.72 14.08
C PHE A 47 4.45 7.92 14.10
N LEU A 48 5.02 9.09 13.94
CA LEU A 48 4.33 10.36 13.75
C LEU A 48 5.05 11.13 12.65
N LEU A 49 4.30 11.53 11.64
CA LEU A 49 4.72 12.43 10.56
C LEU A 49 3.89 13.71 10.69
N SER A 50 4.56 14.86 10.78
CA SER A 50 3.92 16.17 10.76
C SER A 50 4.44 16.94 9.57
N TYR A 51 3.53 17.42 8.74
CA TYR A 51 3.82 18.18 7.54
C TYR A 51 3.23 19.58 7.67
N ASN A 52 4.01 20.60 7.35
CA ASN A 52 3.54 21.94 7.07
C ASN A 52 3.48 22.12 5.55
N ASP A 53 2.46 22.82 5.05
CA ASP A 53 2.27 23.07 3.62
C ASP A 53 2.34 21.81 2.74
N ARG A 54 1.75 20.68 3.19
CA ARG A 54 1.83 19.41 2.49
C ARG A 54 1.36 19.53 1.04
N ILE A 55 2.15 19.00 0.10
CA ILE A 55 1.81 18.96 -1.30
C ILE A 55 0.91 17.76 -1.59
N GLY A 56 -0.26 18.03 -2.16
CA GLY A 56 -1.27 17.03 -2.50
C GLY A 56 -2.07 17.37 -3.73
N PHE A 57 -3.22 16.73 -3.88
CA PHE A 57 -4.16 16.98 -4.97
C PHE A 57 -5.51 17.45 -4.44
N ILE A 58 -6.04 18.51 -5.04
CA ILE A 58 -7.40 19.01 -4.79
C ILE A 58 -8.18 19.15 -6.10
N GLN A 59 -9.51 19.20 -5.98
CA GLN A 59 -10.38 19.52 -7.10
C GLN A 59 -10.51 21.03 -7.23
N LYS A 60 -10.21 21.56 -8.41
CA LYS A 60 -10.34 23.00 -8.71
C LYS A 60 -11.28 23.25 -9.87
N LEU A 61 -12.25 24.13 -9.64
CA LEU A 61 -13.09 24.64 -10.70
C LEU A 61 -12.30 25.65 -11.52
N MET A 62 -12.10 25.34 -12.79
CA MET A 62 -11.37 26.20 -13.72
C MET A 62 -12.31 27.28 -14.28
N PRO A 63 -11.74 28.40 -14.81
CA PRO A 63 -12.53 29.48 -15.41
C PRO A 63 -13.42 29.05 -16.58
N ASP A 64 -13.10 27.95 -17.25
CA ASP A 64 -13.87 27.34 -18.33
C ASP A 64 -15.06 26.49 -17.84
N GLY A 65 -15.30 26.45 -16.53
CA GLY A 65 -16.33 25.65 -15.90
C GLY A 65 -16.01 24.17 -15.70
N ASN A 66 -14.82 23.72 -16.14
CA ASN A 66 -14.37 22.36 -15.92
C ASN A 66 -13.72 22.18 -14.53
N VAL A 67 -13.88 21.02 -13.92
CA VAL A 67 -13.17 20.65 -12.70
C VAL A 67 -11.92 19.90 -13.10
N LYS A 68 -10.75 20.38 -12.67
CA LYS A 68 -9.47 19.72 -12.84
C LYS A 68 -8.83 19.41 -11.50
N SER A 69 -8.01 18.38 -11.45
CA SER A 69 -7.12 18.12 -10.33
C SER A 69 -6.01 19.16 -10.34
N GLU A 70 -5.76 19.83 -9.22
CA GLU A 70 -4.62 20.73 -9.04
C GLU A 70 -3.65 20.10 -8.04
N ARG A 71 -2.38 20.06 -8.38
CA ARG A 71 -1.28 19.71 -7.49
C ARG A 71 -0.71 20.99 -6.88
N GLY A 72 -0.71 21.08 -5.57
CA GLY A 72 -0.25 22.26 -4.84
C GLY A 72 -0.19 22.00 -3.34
N ASN A 73 0.14 23.03 -2.58
CA ASN A 73 0.09 22.96 -1.13
C ASN A 73 -1.37 22.90 -0.69
N VAL A 74 -1.72 21.87 0.03
CA VAL A 74 -3.09 21.59 0.47
C VAL A 74 -3.34 22.11 1.88
N GLY A 75 -2.36 21.96 2.75
CA GLY A 75 -2.44 22.36 4.16
C GLY A 75 -1.51 21.57 5.04
N ASP A 76 -1.60 21.82 6.33
CA ASP A 76 -0.86 21.09 7.33
C ASP A 76 -1.50 19.74 7.61
N ALA A 77 -0.69 18.71 7.73
CA ALA A 77 -1.19 17.34 7.87
C ALA A 77 -0.41 16.57 8.94
N THR A 78 -1.13 15.70 9.63
CA THR A 78 -0.55 14.74 10.57
C THR A 78 -0.91 13.32 10.14
N ILE A 79 0.10 12.45 10.13
CA ILE A 79 -0.07 11.01 9.87
C ILE A 79 0.62 10.27 11.01
N TYR A 80 -0.09 9.39 11.70
CA TYR A 80 0.49 8.61 12.77
C TYR A 80 -0.09 7.19 12.80
N GLY A 81 0.67 6.28 13.37
CA GLY A 81 0.22 4.91 13.38
C GLY A 81 1.10 3.96 14.18
N LEU A 82 0.67 2.71 14.12
CA LEU A 82 1.39 1.56 14.65
C LEU A 82 1.67 0.59 13.50
N GLU A 83 2.90 0.11 13.46
CA GLU A 83 3.33 -0.94 12.57
C GLU A 83 3.81 -2.14 13.37
N SER A 84 3.52 -3.33 12.91
CA SER A 84 3.95 -4.55 13.59
C SER A 84 4.31 -5.65 12.58
N LEU A 85 5.38 -6.35 12.89
CA LEU A 85 5.77 -7.60 12.25
C LEU A 85 5.98 -8.66 13.31
N PHE A 86 5.22 -9.73 13.24
CA PHE A 86 5.40 -10.93 14.05
C PHE A 86 5.75 -12.12 13.14
N ASN A 87 6.74 -12.90 13.55
CA ASN A 87 7.11 -14.13 12.87
C ASN A 87 7.15 -15.27 13.91
N LEU A 88 6.20 -16.17 13.84
CA LEU A 88 6.00 -17.24 14.80
C LEU A 88 6.52 -18.55 14.20
N ASN A 89 7.56 -19.10 14.79
CA ASN A 89 8.15 -20.38 14.39
C ASN A 89 7.44 -21.54 15.13
N LEU A 90 6.42 -22.08 14.48
CA LEU A 90 5.66 -23.20 15.03
C LEU A 90 6.50 -24.46 15.17
N SER A 91 7.56 -24.61 14.37
CA SER A 91 8.45 -25.77 14.47
C SER A 91 9.21 -25.79 15.79
N SER A 92 9.65 -24.62 16.26
CA SER A 92 10.30 -24.50 17.56
C SER A 92 9.29 -24.64 18.72
N ILE A 93 8.07 -24.10 18.57
CA ILE A 93 7.02 -24.18 19.60
C ILE A 93 6.57 -25.61 19.86
N PHE A 94 6.41 -26.40 18.78
CA PHE A 94 5.88 -27.77 18.85
C PHE A 94 6.94 -28.86 18.66
N ASP A 95 8.25 -28.52 18.70
CA ASP A 95 9.38 -29.42 18.46
C ASP A 95 9.25 -30.27 17.17
N LEU A 96 8.87 -29.62 16.08
CA LEU A 96 8.63 -30.29 14.79
C LEU A 96 9.95 -30.56 14.06
N LYS A 97 10.64 -31.63 14.37
CA LYS A 97 12.01 -31.95 13.83
C LYS A 97 12.08 -32.20 12.31
N LYS A 98 10.96 -32.49 11.65
CA LYS A 98 10.89 -32.87 10.24
C LYS A 98 10.27 -31.83 9.33
N HIS A 99 9.74 -30.77 9.90
CA HIS A 99 8.99 -29.73 9.20
C HIS A 99 9.50 -28.36 9.63
N SER A 100 9.54 -27.42 8.72
CA SER A 100 9.59 -25.99 9.05
C SER A 100 8.19 -25.42 8.91
N SER A 101 7.70 -24.75 9.93
CA SER A 101 6.34 -24.25 9.97
C SER A 101 6.34 -22.86 10.62
N ASN A 102 5.98 -21.85 9.86
CA ASN A 102 6.03 -20.46 10.30
C ASN A 102 4.74 -19.73 9.93
N ILE A 103 4.27 -18.89 10.83
CA ILE A 103 3.23 -17.90 10.56
C ILE A 103 3.86 -16.52 10.64
N PHE A 104 3.57 -15.66 9.70
CA PHE A 104 3.89 -14.25 9.80
C PHE A 104 2.64 -13.40 9.82
N LEU A 105 2.75 -12.27 10.50
CA LEU A 105 1.72 -11.25 10.60
C LEU A 105 2.42 -9.90 10.45
N ASN A 106 1.98 -9.11 9.48
CA ASN A 106 2.43 -7.74 9.26
C ASN A 106 1.20 -6.85 9.23
N THR A 107 1.16 -5.84 10.09
CA THR A 107 0.00 -4.96 10.21
C THR A 107 0.46 -3.52 10.39
N SER A 108 -0.14 -2.61 9.63
CA SER A 108 -0.07 -1.17 9.88
C SER A 108 -1.47 -0.65 10.14
N ILE A 109 -1.64 0.12 11.21
CA ILE A 109 -2.86 0.84 11.55
C ILE A 109 -2.51 2.32 11.59
N ILE A 110 -3.11 3.10 10.70
CA ILE A 110 -2.71 4.48 10.43
C ILE A 110 -3.93 5.38 10.56
N ALA A 111 -3.73 6.51 11.19
CA ALA A 111 -4.65 7.64 11.17
C ALA A 111 -3.96 8.83 10.52
N SER A 112 -4.70 9.57 9.73
CA SER A 112 -4.18 10.75 9.04
C SER A 112 -5.27 11.79 8.89
N ASN A 113 -4.91 13.06 9.01
CA ASN A 113 -5.82 14.16 8.76
C ASN A 113 -5.08 15.43 8.37
N TYR A 114 -5.77 16.28 7.64
CA TYR A 114 -5.39 17.67 7.47
C TYR A 114 -5.84 18.45 8.69
N ASN A 115 -4.90 19.09 9.39
CA ASN A 115 -5.16 19.85 10.64
C ASN A 115 -5.62 21.27 10.34
N GLU A 116 -5.03 21.88 9.30
CA GLU A 116 -5.28 23.25 8.87
C GLU A 116 -5.15 23.34 7.35
N SER A 117 -5.99 24.12 6.71
CA SER A 117 -5.97 24.34 5.27
C SER A 117 -6.64 25.65 4.89
N ASP A 118 -6.00 26.41 3.99
CA ASP A 118 -6.61 27.57 3.36
C ASP A 118 -7.70 27.16 2.32
N GLN A 119 -7.78 25.87 1.98
CA GLN A 119 -8.76 25.33 1.05
C GLN A 119 -10.04 24.93 1.79
N ILE A 120 -11.17 25.49 1.37
CA ILE A 120 -12.47 25.22 1.99
C ILE A 120 -12.84 23.73 1.89
N GLY A 121 -13.18 23.12 3.03
CA GLY A 121 -13.66 21.74 3.11
C GLY A 121 -12.55 20.68 3.11
N ILE A 122 -11.32 21.06 3.37
CA ILE A 122 -10.18 20.13 3.50
C ILE A 122 -9.85 19.81 4.95
N GLU A 123 -9.94 20.79 5.84
CA GLU A 123 -9.66 20.59 7.27
C GLU A 123 -10.49 19.44 7.85
N GLY A 124 -9.82 18.53 8.55
CA GLY A 124 -10.41 17.29 9.09
C GLY A 124 -10.48 16.12 8.13
N ASN A 125 -10.23 16.31 6.83
CA ASN A 125 -10.17 15.23 5.85
C ASN A 125 -8.96 14.34 6.03
N GLU A 126 -9.09 13.06 5.63
CA GLU A 126 -7.98 12.11 5.61
C GLU A 126 -6.97 12.47 4.52
N VAL A 127 -5.71 12.23 4.81
CA VAL A 127 -4.64 12.41 3.82
C VAL A 127 -4.77 11.35 2.74
N GLU A 128 -4.67 11.77 1.49
CA GLU A 128 -4.81 10.88 0.34
C GLU A 128 -3.70 9.83 0.26
N PHE A 129 -4.03 8.67 -0.30
CA PHE A 129 -3.18 7.49 -0.46
C PHE A 129 -2.67 6.87 0.85
N VAL A 130 -3.35 7.15 1.96
CA VAL A 130 -3.05 6.59 3.27
C VAL A 130 -4.18 5.65 3.69
N PRO A 131 -4.06 4.32 3.49
CA PRO A 131 -5.05 3.37 3.98
C PRO A 131 -4.98 3.26 5.51
N LYS A 132 -6.14 3.22 6.18
CA LYS A 132 -6.20 3.06 7.65
C LYS A 132 -5.64 1.73 8.14
N ILE A 133 -5.80 0.68 7.34
CA ILE A 133 -5.35 -0.66 7.67
C ILE A 133 -4.64 -1.28 6.47
N ASN A 134 -3.41 -1.71 6.70
CA ASN A 134 -2.67 -2.59 5.80
C ASN A 134 -2.32 -3.85 6.59
N PHE A 135 -2.88 -4.97 6.19
CA PHE A 135 -2.72 -6.24 6.87
C PHE A 135 -2.22 -7.31 5.91
N LYS A 136 -1.16 -8.01 6.30
CA LYS A 136 -0.66 -9.18 5.58
C LYS A 136 -0.41 -10.29 6.59
N SER A 137 -0.92 -11.46 6.30
CA SER A 137 -0.63 -12.66 7.09
C SER A 137 -0.38 -13.84 6.17
N GLY A 138 0.48 -14.73 6.58
CA GLY A 138 0.75 -15.91 5.80
C GLY A 138 1.32 -17.06 6.62
N TYR A 139 1.23 -18.22 6.00
CA TYR A 139 1.75 -19.47 6.52
C TYR A 139 2.76 -20.06 5.56
N VAL A 140 3.89 -20.50 6.08
CA VAL A 140 4.96 -21.15 5.32
C VAL A 140 5.23 -22.51 5.93
N LEU A 141 5.09 -23.55 5.13
CA LEU A 141 5.38 -24.93 5.49
C LEU A 141 6.50 -25.47 4.61
N GLY A 142 7.56 -25.97 5.21
CA GLY A 142 8.60 -26.75 4.52
C GLY A 142 8.61 -28.18 5.01
N PHE A 143 8.59 -29.14 4.11
CA PHE A 143 8.67 -30.57 4.44
C PHE A 143 9.50 -31.30 3.41
N LYS A 144 10.68 -31.80 3.83
CA LYS A 144 11.64 -32.48 2.94
C LYS A 144 12.01 -31.64 1.72
N ARG A 145 11.43 -31.99 0.58
CA ARG A 145 11.66 -31.37 -0.73
C ARG A 145 10.52 -30.42 -1.15
N TYR A 146 9.47 -30.34 -0.35
CA TYR A 146 8.28 -29.53 -0.64
C TYR A 146 8.30 -28.26 0.20
N SER A 147 7.88 -27.16 -0.38
CA SER A 147 7.44 -25.99 0.38
C SER A 147 6.04 -25.58 -0.07
N PHE A 148 5.30 -25.03 0.87
CA PHE A 148 3.97 -24.47 0.64
C PHE A 148 3.91 -23.11 1.33
N ARG A 149 3.31 -22.15 0.67
CA ARG A 149 3.08 -20.81 1.21
C ARG A 149 1.67 -20.35 0.87
N THR A 150 1.01 -19.74 1.82
CA THR A 150 -0.21 -18.98 1.59
C THR A 150 -0.02 -17.57 2.18
N GLN A 151 -0.61 -16.57 1.54
CA GLN A 151 -0.58 -15.18 1.99
C GLN A 151 -1.94 -14.53 1.76
N LEU A 152 -2.48 -13.96 2.81
CA LEU A 152 -3.65 -13.09 2.79
C LEU A 152 -3.17 -11.64 2.88
N THR A 153 -3.67 -10.80 1.99
CA THR A 153 -3.44 -9.34 2.00
C THR A 153 -4.78 -8.65 2.07
N TYR A 154 -4.95 -7.74 3.03
CA TYR A 154 -6.07 -6.83 3.14
C TYR A 154 -5.58 -5.40 3.18
N ILE A 155 -6.15 -4.54 2.37
CA ILE A 155 -5.91 -3.09 2.39
C ILE A 155 -7.29 -2.42 2.51
N SER A 156 -7.43 -1.51 3.48
CA SER A 156 -8.64 -0.70 3.61
C SER A 156 -8.77 0.29 2.46
N SER A 157 -9.95 0.84 2.28
CA SER A 157 -10.18 1.92 1.34
C SER A 157 -9.31 3.14 1.64
N GLN A 158 -9.01 3.93 0.60
CA GLN A 158 -8.22 5.15 0.70
C GLN A 158 -8.69 6.18 -0.33
N PHE A 159 -8.54 7.45 -0.02
CA PHE A 159 -8.87 8.53 -0.93
C PHE A 159 -7.72 8.81 -1.90
N THR A 160 -8.02 9.41 -3.05
CA THR A 160 -7.03 9.77 -4.07
C THR A 160 -6.75 11.27 -4.15
N ASP A 161 -7.47 12.05 -3.37
CA ASP A 161 -7.32 13.50 -3.27
C ASP A 161 -7.77 14.00 -1.89
N ALA A 162 -7.33 15.21 -1.54
CA ALA A 162 -7.58 15.80 -0.22
C ALA A 162 -9.04 16.19 0.03
N THR A 163 -9.89 16.23 -1.01
CA THR A 163 -11.34 16.48 -0.83
C THR A 163 -12.09 15.27 -0.32
N ASN A 164 -11.43 14.13 -0.22
CA ASN A 164 -11.97 12.83 0.17
C ASN A 164 -13.19 12.41 -0.67
N ALA A 165 -13.13 12.68 -1.98
CA ALA A 165 -14.17 12.28 -2.90
C ALA A 165 -14.38 10.77 -2.93
N ILE A 166 -15.61 10.31 -2.67
CA ILE A 166 -15.97 8.87 -2.72
C ILE A 166 -16.26 8.47 -4.15
N GLU A 167 -17.12 9.25 -4.82
CA GLU A 167 -17.55 8.96 -6.19
C GLU A 167 -16.47 9.28 -7.21
N SER A 168 -16.42 8.48 -8.26
CA SER A 168 -15.49 8.72 -9.35
C SER A 168 -15.97 9.85 -10.25
N ASN A 169 -15.07 10.73 -10.66
CA ASN A 169 -15.33 11.65 -11.75
C ASN A 169 -15.40 10.92 -13.11
N LEU A 170 -15.82 11.61 -14.16
CA LEU A 170 -15.97 11.03 -15.50
C LEU A 170 -14.67 10.43 -16.08
N SER A 171 -13.53 10.99 -15.74
CA SER A 171 -12.23 10.46 -16.19
C SER A 171 -11.77 9.27 -15.34
N GLY A 172 -12.39 8.99 -14.20
CA GLY A 172 -11.98 7.94 -13.27
C GLY A 172 -10.68 8.21 -12.52
N VAL A 173 -10.12 9.42 -12.63
CA VAL A 173 -8.86 9.81 -11.97
C VAL A 173 -9.06 10.02 -10.47
N ILE A 174 -10.24 10.49 -10.08
CA ILE A 174 -10.61 10.85 -8.73
C ILE A 174 -11.66 9.90 -8.21
N GLY A 175 -11.75 9.81 -6.90
CA GLY A 175 -12.65 8.95 -6.16
C GLY A 175 -11.91 7.93 -5.32
N GLN A 176 -12.61 7.34 -4.38
CA GLN A 176 -12.04 6.38 -3.45
C GLN A 176 -11.49 5.13 -4.18
N ILE A 177 -10.36 4.62 -3.71
CA ILE A 177 -9.90 3.27 -4.00
C ILE A 177 -10.57 2.36 -2.98
N PRO A 178 -11.44 1.42 -3.40
CA PRO A 178 -12.14 0.53 -2.48
C PRO A 178 -11.18 -0.42 -1.76
N GLU A 179 -11.59 -0.89 -0.61
CA GLU A 179 -10.89 -1.97 0.10
C GLU A 179 -10.84 -3.26 -0.71
N TYR A 180 -9.80 -4.03 -0.49
CA TYR A 180 -9.68 -5.34 -1.13
C TYR A 180 -8.97 -6.36 -0.26
N THR A 181 -9.32 -7.63 -0.51
CA THR A 181 -8.66 -8.79 0.08
C THR A 181 -8.20 -9.71 -1.03
N VAL A 182 -6.93 -10.10 -1.00
CA VAL A 182 -6.31 -11.02 -1.95
C VAL A 182 -5.69 -12.18 -1.19
N LEU A 183 -5.92 -13.40 -1.69
CA LEU A 183 -5.31 -14.62 -1.18
C LEU A 183 -4.43 -15.22 -2.29
N ASP A 184 -3.15 -15.43 -1.97
CA ASP A 184 -2.17 -16.08 -2.84
C ASP A 184 -1.73 -17.40 -2.23
N ILE A 185 -1.55 -18.42 -3.08
CA ILE A 185 -1.04 -19.74 -2.69
C ILE A 185 0.08 -20.11 -3.64
N SER A 186 1.19 -20.59 -3.08
CA SER A 186 2.32 -21.06 -3.88
C SER A 186 3.00 -22.26 -3.22
N GLY A 187 3.77 -22.97 -4.02
CA GLY A 187 4.57 -24.09 -3.55
C GLY A 187 5.77 -24.34 -4.42
N SER A 188 6.70 -25.12 -3.90
CA SER A 188 7.84 -25.60 -4.68
C SER A 188 8.16 -27.05 -4.35
N TYR A 189 8.78 -27.72 -5.34
CA TYR A 189 9.31 -29.05 -5.21
C TYR A 189 10.75 -29.10 -5.72
N ASN A 190 11.69 -29.56 -4.90
CA ASN A 190 13.10 -29.70 -5.22
C ASN A 190 13.45 -31.15 -5.48
N TRP A 191 13.88 -31.48 -6.70
CA TRP A 191 14.32 -32.82 -7.07
C TRP A 191 15.70 -32.79 -7.73
N LYS A 192 16.70 -33.21 -6.99
CA LYS A 192 18.12 -33.18 -7.43
C LYS A 192 18.52 -31.77 -7.87
N ARG A 193 18.70 -31.56 -9.17
CA ARG A 193 19.08 -30.30 -9.81
C ARG A 193 17.88 -29.52 -10.39
N ILE A 194 16.67 -30.03 -10.19
CA ILE A 194 15.44 -29.44 -10.70
C ILE A 194 14.67 -28.84 -9.54
N ARG A 195 14.24 -27.60 -9.69
CA ARG A 195 13.27 -26.95 -8.82
C ARG A 195 12.05 -26.57 -9.65
N VAL A 196 10.89 -26.99 -9.20
CA VAL A 196 9.61 -26.62 -9.77
C VAL A 196 8.91 -25.70 -8.79
N GLU A 197 8.54 -24.52 -9.23
CA GLU A 197 7.70 -23.59 -8.47
C GLU A 197 6.36 -23.42 -9.17
N TYR A 198 5.30 -23.37 -8.40
CA TYR A 198 3.94 -23.19 -8.91
C TYR A 198 3.15 -22.30 -7.95
N GLY A 199 2.17 -21.62 -8.48
CA GLY A 199 1.30 -20.80 -7.64
C GLY A 199 0.05 -20.30 -8.35
N ILE A 200 -0.86 -19.84 -7.51
CA ILE A 200 -2.12 -19.21 -7.86
C ILE A 200 -2.16 -17.88 -7.15
N ASN A 201 -2.12 -16.80 -7.92
CA ASN A 201 -2.33 -15.46 -7.38
C ASN A 201 -3.82 -15.13 -7.43
N ASN A 202 -4.27 -14.37 -6.44
CA ASN A 202 -5.66 -13.94 -6.30
C ASN A 202 -6.64 -15.12 -6.39
N VAL A 203 -6.47 -16.12 -5.52
CA VAL A 203 -7.30 -17.33 -5.45
C VAL A 203 -8.80 -17.02 -5.37
N LEU A 204 -9.14 -15.93 -4.66
CA LEU A 204 -10.53 -15.47 -4.48
C LEU A 204 -11.11 -14.82 -5.74
N ASP A 205 -10.28 -14.63 -6.78
CA ASP A 205 -10.65 -13.95 -8.02
C ASP A 205 -11.28 -12.56 -7.80
N LYS A 206 -10.76 -11.83 -6.80
CA LYS A 206 -11.22 -10.49 -6.48
C LYS A 206 -10.92 -9.54 -7.63
N SER A 207 -11.91 -8.80 -8.08
CA SER A 207 -11.71 -7.66 -8.97
C SER A 207 -11.35 -6.45 -8.11
N TYR A 208 -10.19 -5.87 -8.34
CA TYR A 208 -9.70 -4.74 -7.56
C TYR A 208 -8.70 -3.89 -8.37
N PHE A 209 -8.39 -2.73 -7.84
CA PHE A 209 -7.33 -1.85 -8.34
C PHE A 209 -6.65 -1.17 -7.16
N THR A 210 -5.41 -0.74 -7.35
CA THR A 210 -4.59 -0.16 -6.30
C THR A 210 -4.27 1.30 -6.52
N ARG A 211 -4.59 1.83 -7.70
CA ARG A 211 -4.37 3.24 -8.03
C ARG A 211 -5.27 3.72 -9.16
N ARG A 212 -5.43 5.02 -9.23
CA ARG A 212 -5.99 5.76 -10.36
C ARG A 212 -4.84 6.49 -11.06
N ALA A 213 -4.82 6.47 -12.38
CA ALA A 213 -3.79 7.12 -13.18
C ALA A 213 -4.29 8.46 -13.72
N THR A 214 -3.42 9.46 -13.68
CA THR A 214 -3.65 10.78 -14.28
C THR A 214 -3.19 10.86 -15.74
N GLY A 215 -2.38 9.88 -16.18
CA GLY A 215 -1.78 9.85 -17.50
C GLY A 215 -1.65 8.44 -18.08
N TYR A 216 -0.47 8.05 -18.54
CA TYR A 216 -0.23 6.74 -19.14
C TYR A 216 -0.54 5.57 -18.18
N PRO A 217 -1.22 4.51 -18.63
CA PRO A 217 -1.66 4.17 -20.00
C PRO A 217 -2.94 4.89 -20.46
N GLY A 218 -3.45 5.81 -19.71
CA GLY A 218 -4.64 6.61 -19.91
C GLY A 218 -5.18 7.08 -18.56
N PRO A 219 -5.98 8.14 -18.50
CA PRO A 219 -6.60 8.55 -17.26
C PRO A 219 -7.61 7.49 -16.78
N GLY A 220 -7.69 7.29 -15.47
CA GLY A 220 -8.66 6.41 -14.85
C GLY A 220 -8.10 5.29 -13.99
N ILE A 221 -8.86 4.22 -13.86
CA ILE A 221 -8.53 3.06 -13.03
C ILE A 221 -7.54 2.14 -13.75
N ILE A 222 -6.49 1.71 -13.03
CA ILE A 222 -5.59 0.65 -13.50
C ILE A 222 -5.98 -0.65 -12.80
N PRO A 223 -6.64 -1.60 -13.51
CA PRO A 223 -7.05 -2.86 -12.92
C PRO A 223 -5.85 -3.70 -12.49
N SER A 224 -5.95 -4.34 -11.34
CA SER A 224 -5.00 -5.36 -10.91
C SER A 224 -5.35 -6.73 -11.53
N PRO A 225 -4.36 -7.62 -11.68
CA PRO A 225 -4.60 -8.94 -12.25
C PRO A 225 -5.66 -9.73 -11.49
N ARG A 226 -6.55 -10.37 -12.24
CA ARG A 226 -7.48 -11.38 -11.75
C ARG A 226 -6.71 -12.64 -11.40
N ARG A 227 -7.41 -13.70 -10.96
CA ARG A 227 -6.79 -15.00 -10.70
C ARG A 227 -5.90 -15.43 -11.88
N ASN A 228 -4.66 -15.74 -11.56
CA ASN A 228 -3.70 -16.24 -12.55
C ASN A 228 -2.84 -17.35 -11.94
N PHE A 229 -2.23 -18.14 -12.82
CA PHE A 229 -1.42 -19.29 -12.46
C PHE A 229 -0.02 -19.09 -13.04
N TYR A 230 0.98 -19.56 -12.32
CA TYR A 230 2.34 -19.62 -12.85
C TYR A 230 3.01 -20.96 -12.54
N LEU A 231 3.93 -21.33 -13.40
CA LEU A 231 4.79 -22.49 -13.26
C LEU A 231 6.20 -22.09 -13.70
N THR A 232 7.18 -22.30 -12.82
CA THR A 232 8.59 -22.04 -13.11
C THR A 232 9.38 -23.32 -12.95
N LEU A 233 10.27 -23.59 -13.92
CA LEU A 233 11.22 -24.70 -13.90
C LEU A 233 12.64 -24.12 -13.85
N GLU A 234 13.37 -24.43 -12.80
CA GLU A 234 14.77 -24.05 -12.60
C GLU A 234 15.66 -25.28 -12.71
N LEU A 235 16.74 -25.20 -13.48
CA LEU A 235 17.74 -26.24 -13.66
C LEU A 235 19.08 -25.73 -13.13
N ASN A 236 19.65 -26.43 -12.15
CA ASN A 236 20.97 -26.14 -11.57
C ASN A 236 22.02 -27.12 -12.15
N PHE A 237 23.01 -26.59 -12.84
CA PHE A 237 24.05 -27.36 -13.50
C PHE A 237 25.27 -27.61 -12.64
#